data_968a973d269bec3f16acf869a073a63e
#
_entry.id   968a973d269bec3f16acf869a073a63e
#
_cell.length_a   1.000
_cell.length_b   1.000
_cell.length_c   1.000
_cell.angle_alpha   90.00
_cell.angle_beta   90.00
_cell.angle_gamma   90.00
#
_symmetry.space_group_name_H-M   'P 1'
#
loop_
_entity.id
_entity.type
_entity.pdbx_description
1 polymer ?
#
loop_
_entity_poly.entity_id
_entity_poly.type
_entity_poly.pdbx_seq_one_letter_code
_entity_poly.pdbx_strand_id
1 'polypeptide(L)'
;ASDVYKRQGTEAMFPFSQTEAFVIERIPYVLLLGVFCGLVSLYFTKVMNRVEGMYRNLNNYWKKFVVGGIMLSVLIFIFPPLYGEGYDTISSLLNGQFSHIMDKSMFYSLNDTYWGLQIFLTLILLFKVFASSATNAGGGCGGIFAPSLYLGCIAGFVFAHASNYFPFTMYLSEKNFALLGMAGIMSGVMHAPLTGVFLIAELTGG
;
A
#
# COMPACT_ATOMS: atom_id res chain seq x y z
N ALA A 1 -7.51 6.21 16.88
CA ALA A 1 -6.30 6.86 17.42
C ALA A 1 -6.09 6.52 18.91
N SER A 2 -7.12 6.52 19.75
CA SER A 2 -6.96 6.24 21.20
C SER A 2 -6.57 4.79 21.53
N ASP A 3 -6.94 3.82 20.69
CA ASP A 3 -6.62 2.41 20.95
C ASP A 3 -5.17 2.06 20.56
N VAL A 4 -4.60 2.75 19.58
CA VAL A 4 -3.19 2.63 19.24
C VAL A 4 -2.33 3.12 20.42
N TYR A 5 -2.67 4.27 21.01
CA TYR A 5 -1.93 4.80 22.16
C TYR A 5 -2.05 3.97 23.43
N LYS A 6 -3.13 3.22 23.64
CA LYS A 6 -3.28 2.35 24.82
C LYS A 6 -2.47 1.05 24.73
N ARG A 7 -2.11 0.62 23.52
CA ARG A 7 -1.27 -0.58 23.27
C ARG A 7 0.23 -0.28 23.14
N GLN A 8 0.63 0.98 23.17
CA GLN A 8 2.03 1.43 23.09
C GLN A 8 2.88 1.09 24.32
N GLY A 9 2.56 0.01 25.01
CA GLY A 9 3.40 -0.43 26.11
C GLY A 9 4.56 -1.33 25.71
N THR A 10 4.40 -2.23 24.73
CA THR A 10 5.41 -3.30 24.55
C THR A 10 5.38 -4.06 23.21
N GLU A 11 4.38 -3.87 22.32
CA GLU A 11 4.32 -4.65 21.09
C GLU A 11 4.25 -3.77 19.85
N ALA A 12 5.16 -4.02 18.89
CA ALA A 12 5.15 -3.41 17.57
C ALA A 12 3.83 -3.75 16.84
N MET A 13 3.24 -2.79 16.14
CA MET A 13 2.00 -2.99 15.37
C MET A 13 2.19 -4.03 14.26
N PHE A 14 3.38 -4.07 13.69
CA PHE A 14 3.83 -5.07 12.75
C PHE A 14 5.10 -5.72 13.30
N PRO A 15 5.00 -6.82 14.09
CA PRO A 15 6.19 -7.50 14.59
C PRO A 15 7.03 -7.97 13.40
N PHE A 16 8.18 -7.35 13.23
CA PHE A 16 9.11 -7.62 12.16
C PHE A 16 10.35 -8.29 12.73
N SER A 17 10.59 -9.53 12.33
CA SER A 17 11.89 -10.15 12.56
C SER A 17 12.81 -9.81 11.39
N GLN A 18 13.86 -9.06 11.65
CA GLN A 18 14.88 -8.76 10.64
C GLN A 18 15.53 -10.07 10.19
N THR A 19 15.16 -10.54 9.00
CA THR A 19 15.65 -11.82 8.45
C THR A 19 17.01 -11.69 7.78
N GLU A 20 17.36 -10.47 7.35
CA GLU A 20 18.64 -10.22 6.66
C GLU A 20 19.20 -8.86 7.01
N ALA A 21 20.51 -8.81 7.28
CA ALA A 21 21.25 -7.58 7.47
C ALA A 21 21.25 -6.75 6.17
N PHE A 22 21.30 -5.43 6.31
CA PHE A 22 21.44 -4.53 5.17
C PHE A 22 22.84 -4.70 4.54
N VAL A 23 22.87 -5.04 3.24
CA VAL A 23 24.09 -5.19 2.47
C VAL A 23 24.28 -3.98 1.56
N ILE A 24 25.48 -3.41 1.54
CA ILE A 24 25.82 -2.19 0.76
C ILE A 24 25.56 -2.38 -0.73
N GLU A 25 25.73 -3.60 -1.25
CA GLU A 25 25.48 -3.95 -2.65
C GLU A 25 24.02 -3.77 -3.10
N ARG A 26 23.07 -3.64 -2.15
CA ARG A 26 21.64 -3.39 -2.42
C ARG A 26 21.29 -1.91 -2.59
N ILE A 27 22.22 -0.99 -2.34
CA ILE A 27 21.99 0.48 -2.46
C ILE A 27 21.44 0.88 -3.83
N PRO A 28 21.95 0.41 -4.98
CA PRO A 28 21.40 0.76 -6.29
C PRO A 28 19.91 0.40 -6.43
N TYR A 29 19.51 -0.74 -5.90
CA TYR A 29 18.10 -1.18 -5.93
C TYR A 29 17.20 -0.34 -5.01
N VAL A 30 17.73 0.13 -3.87
CA VAL A 30 17.02 1.05 -2.98
C VAL A 30 16.81 2.41 -3.65
N LEU A 31 17.79 2.91 -4.41
CA LEU A 31 17.65 4.14 -5.19
C LEU A 31 16.61 4.00 -6.29
N LEU A 32 16.60 2.87 -7.01
CA LEU A 32 15.57 2.57 -8.01
C LEU A 32 14.18 2.46 -7.37
N LEU A 33 14.08 1.80 -6.21
CA LEU A 33 12.84 1.78 -5.43
C LEU A 33 12.39 3.21 -5.08
N GLY A 34 13.30 4.09 -4.67
CA GLY A 34 13.01 5.49 -4.37
C GLY A 34 12.39 6.22 -5.56
N VAL A 35 12.94 6.04 -6.77
CA VAL A 35 12.36 6.58 -8.01
C VAL A 35 10.98 6.00 -8.28
N PHE A 36 10.81 4.69 -8.13
CA PHE A 36 9.52 4.01 -8.32
C PHE A 36 8.48 4.51 -7.32
N CYS A 37 8.82 4.62 -6.04
CA CYS A 37 7.94 5.21 -5.01
C CYS A 37 7.57 6.66 -5.33
N GLY A 38 8.50 7.45 -5.86
CA GLY A 38 8.24 8.81 -6.33
C GLY A 38 7.20 8.86 -7.45
N LEU A 39 7.30 7.96 -8.43
CA LEU A 39 6.31 7.85 -9.52
C LEU A 39 4.93 7.42 -9.00
N VAL A 40 4.87 6.43 -8.11
CA VAL A 40 3.61 5.98 -7.49
C VAL A 40 2.99 7.09 -6.63
N SER A 41 3.80 7.85 -5.89
CA SER A 41 3.35 9.00 -5.11
C SER A 41 2.77 10.12 -5.99
N LEU A 42 3.41 10.43 -7.11
CA LEU A 42 2.88 11.36 -8.10
C LEU A 42 1.55 10.88 -8.70
N TYR A 43 1.47 9.59 -9.03
CA TYR A 43 0.24 8.96 -9.50
C TYR A 43 -0.88 9.10 -8.46
N PHE A 44 -0.60 8.75 -7.20
CA PHE A 44 -1.55 8.85 -6.08
C PHE A 44 -2.10 10.27 -5.98
N THR A 45 -1.23 11.26 -5.86
CA THR A 45 -1.62 12.66 -5.68
C THR A 45 -2.41 13.20 -6.88
N LYS A 46 -1.97 12.90 -8.11
CA LYS A 46 -2.66 13.35 -9.32
C LYS A 46 -4.05 12.75 -9.47
N VAL A 47 -4.19 11.43 -9.25
CA VAL A 47 -5.48 10.74 -9.36
C VAL A 47 -6.42 11.20 -8.26
N MET A 48 -5.94 11.30 -7.02
CA MET A 48 -6.72 11.78 -5.89
C MET A 48 -7.29 13.17 -6.16
N ASN A 49 -6.44 14.13 -6.52
CA ASN A 49 -6.87 15.50 -6.85
C ASN A 49 -7.85 15.55 -8.02
N ARG A 50 -7.68 14.68 -9.02
CA ARG A 50 -8.58 14.61 -10.19
C ARG A 50 -9.96 14.08 -9.81
N VAL A 51 -9.99 12.99 -9.02
CA VAL A 51 -11.25 12.41 -8.55
C VAL A 51 -11.97 13.39 -7.63
N GLU A 52 -11.30 13.97 -6.65
CA GLU A 52 -11.90 15.00 -5.79
C GLU A 52 -12.42 16.21 -6.58
N GLY A 53 -11.68 16.65 -7.59
CA GLY A 53 -12.11 17.71 -8.50
C GLY A 53 -13.40 17.37 -9.27
N MET A 54 -13.54 16.12 -9.73
CA MET A 54 -14.78 15.64 -10.38
C MET A 54 -15.97 15.66 -9.42
N TYR A 55 -15.76 15.19 -8.18
CA TYR A 55 -16.81 15.20 -7.16
C TYR A 55 -17.19 16.60 -6.70
N ARG A 56 -16.25 17.56 -6.72
CA ARG A 56 -16.54 18.97 -6.38
C ARG A 56 -17.56 19.59 -7.31
N ASN A 57 -17.60 19.15 -8.58
CA ASN A 57 -18.57 19.62 -9.57
C ASN A 57 -20.00 19.08 -9.35
N LEU A 58 -20.17 18.08 -8.47
CA LEU A 58 -21.48 17.57 -8.10
C LEU A 58 -22.07 18.46 -7.01
N ASN A 59 -23.09 19.28 -7.34
CA ASN A 59 -23.70 20.25 -6.43
C ASN A 59 -24.53 19.62 -5.29
N ASN A 60 -24.86 18.33 -5.37
CA ASN A 60 -25.73 17.68 -4.41
C ASN A 60 -24.95 16.66 -3.56
N TYR A 61 -24.99 16.84 -2.24
CA TYR A 61 -24.33 15.95 -1.26
C TYR A 61 -24.74 14.47 -1.43
N TRP A 62 -26.04 14.21 -1.58
CA TRP A 62 -26.56 12.86 -1.78
C TRP A 62 -26.03 12.19 -3.05
N LYS A 63 -25.84 12.96 -4.14
CA LYS A 63 -25.24 12.44 -5.37
C LYS A 63 -23.79 12.04 -5.16
N LYS A 64 -23.01 12.83 -4.41
CA LYS A 64 -21.61 12.49 -4.05
C LYS A 64 -21.55 11.20 -3.28
N PHE A 65 -22.39 11.06 -2.26
CA PHE A 65 -22.46 9.87 -1.43
C PHE A 65 -22.83 8.62 -2.23
N VAL A 66 -23.88 8.69 -3.06
CA VAL A 66 -24.35 7.56 -3.87
C VAL A 66 -23.29 7.14 -4.89
N VAL A 67 -22.72 8.09 -5.64
CA VAL A 67 -21.69 7.80 -6.64
C VAL A 67 -20.44 7.21 -5.99
N GLY A 68 -19.98 7.78 -4.86
CA GLY A 68 -18.86 7.27 -4.09
C GLY A 68 -19.12 5.86 -3.56
N GLY A 69 -20.30 5.64 -2.99
CA GLY A 69 -20.72 4.34 -2.46
C GLY A 69 -20.79 3.25 -3.53
N ILE A 70 -21.36 3.55 -4.69
CA ILE A 70 -21.43 2.59 -5.82
C ILE A 70 -20.01 2.26 -6.32
N MET A 71 -19.19 3.29 -6.55
CA MET A 71 -17.81 3.10 -7.01
C MET A 71 -17.01 2.25 -6.02
N LEU A 72 -17.10 2.55 -4.73
CA LEU A 72 -16.41 1.81 -3.68
C LEU A 72 -16.91 0.36 -3.60
N SER A 73 -18.24 0.14 -3.65
CA SER A 73 -18.85 -1.19 -3.61
C SER A 73 -18.38 -2.09 -4.76
N VAL A 74 -18.33 -1.55 -5.98
CA VAL A 74 -17.83 -2.27 -7.16
C VAL A 74 -16.36 -2.62 -7.00
N LEU A 75 -15.53 -1.68 -6.54
CA LEU A 75 -14.10 -1.92 -6.34
C LEU A 75 -13.83 -2.98 -5.26
N ILE A 76 -14.56 -2.94 -4.14
CA ILE A 76 -14.43 -3.94 -3.07
C ILE A 76 -14.93 -5.31 -3.52
N PHE A 77 -16.00 -5.37 -4.32
CA PHE A 77 -16.51 -6.63 -4.85
C PHE A 77 -15.50 -7.33 -5.77
N ILE A 78 -14.79 -6.56 -6.62
CA ILE A 78 -13.76 -7.10 -7.52
C ILE A 78 -12.47 -7.41 -6.75
N PHE A 79 -12.07 -6.50 -5.84
CA PHE A 79 -10.83 -6.58 -5.07
C PHE A 79 -11.12 -6.48 -3.56
N PRO A 80 -11.46 -7.58 -2.88
CA PRO A 80 -11.72 -7.58 -1.44
C PRO A 80 -10.63 -6.95 -0.56
N PRO A 81 -9.33 -7.06 -0.88
CA PRO A 81 -8.27 -6.38 -0.12
C PRO A 81 -8.30 -4.85 -0.15
N LEU A 82 -9.16 -4.25 -1.01
CA LEU A 82 -9.39 -2.79 -1.00
C LEU A 82 -10.28 -2.34 0.17
N TYR A 83 -10.97 -3.27 0.82
CA TYR A 83 -11.81 -2.99 1.98
C TYR A 83 -10.96 -2.57 3.18
N GLY A 84 -11.40 -1.53 3.88
CA GLY A 84 -10.76 -1.02 5.08
C GLY A 84 -9.40 -0.36 4.85
N GLU A 85 -8.61 -0.29 5.89
CA GLU A 85 -7.29 0.35 5.90
C GLU A 85 -6.18 -0.55 5.29
N GLY A 86 -6.42 -1.87 5.23
CA GLY A 86 -5.51 -2.83 4.62
C GLY A 86 -4.40 -3.34 5.54
N TYR A 87 -4.47 -3.10 6.85
CA TYR A 87 -3.45 -3.57 7.81
C TYR A 87 -3.29 -5.09 7.82
N ASP A 88 -4.38 -5.85 7.62
CA ASP A 88 -4.32 -7.31 7.52
C ASP A 88 -3.49 -7.75 6.31
N THR A 89 -3.63 -7.06 5.19
CA THR A 89 -2.84 -7.33 3.98
C THR A 89 -1.37 -6.97 4.18
N ILE A 90 -1.08 -5.84 4.84
CA ILE A 90 0.29 -5.45 5.20
C ILE A 90 0.92 -6.52 6.10
N SER A 91 0.22 -6.94 7.15
CA SER A 91 0.68 -7.99 8.05
C SER A 91 0.94 -9.31 7.32
N SER A 92 0.04 -9.72 6.42
CA SER A 92 0.18 -10.93 5.62
C SER A 92 1.39 -10.87 4.68
N LEU A 93 1.63 -9.73 4.03
CA LEU A 93 2.80 -9.51 3.17
C LEU A 93 4.11 -9.55 3.97
N LEU A 94 4.16 -8.88 5.13
CA LEU A 94 5.34 -8.87 5.99
C LEU A 94 5.62 -10.24 6.64
N ASN A 95 4.59 -11.04 6.90
CA ASN A 95 4.72 -12.38 7.46
C ASN A 95 4.94 -13.48 6.40
N GLY A 96 4.86 -13.14 5.10
CA GLY A 96 5.03 -14.11 4.02
C GLY A 96 3.82 -15.03 3.78
N GLN A 97 2.64 -14.65 4.27
CA GLN A 97 1.39 -15.41 4.12
C GLN A 97 0.59 -14.90 2.91
N PHE A 98 1.08 -15.16 1.71
CA PHE A 98 0.52 -14.60 0.48
C PHE A 98 -0.77 -15.29 0.01
N SER A 99 -0.95 -16.57 0.36
CA SER A 99 -2.12 -17.38 -0.03
C SER A 99 -3.44 -16.77 0.42
N HIS A 100 -3.48 -16.22 1.65
CA HIS A 100 -4.70 -15.64 2.20
C HIS A 100 -5.16 -14.33 1.54
N ILE A 101 -4.26 -13.63 0.83
CA ILE A 101 -4.58 -12.34 0.19
C ILE A 101 -5.52 -12.55 -1.00
N MET A 102 -5.40 -13.67 -1.70
CA MET A 102 -6.19 -14.00 -2.90
C MET A 102 -7.42 -14.89 -2.61
N ASP A 103 -7.50 -15.51 -1.42
CA ASP A 103 -8.53 -16.53 -1.08
C ASP A 103 -9.98 -16.07 -1.25
N LYS A 104 -10.26 -14.77 -1.15
CA LYS A 104 -11.61 -14.20 -1.27
C LYS A 104 -11.82 -13.39 -2.55
N SER A 105 -10.87 -13.44 -3.49
CA SER A 105 -10.95 -12.65 -4.73
C SER A 105 -11.42 -13.51 -5.91
N MET A 106 -12.00 -12.86 -6.93
CA MET A 106 -12.33 -13.50 -8.21
C MET A 106 -11.07 -14.03 -8.94
N PHE A 107 -9.89 -13.61 -8.50
CA PHE A 107 -8.60 -13.98 -9.09
C PHE A 107 -7.92 -15.17 -8.40
N TYR A 108 -8.65 -15.91 -7.56
CA TYR A 108 -8.14 -17.10 -6.85
C TYR A 108 -7.46 -18.12 -7.79
N SER A 109 -8.00 -18.30 -9.01
CA SER A 109 -7.44 -19.22 -10.00
C SER A 109 -6.05 -18.82 -10.53
N LEU A 110 -5.60 -17.58 -10.29
CA LEU A 110 -4.27 -17.10 -10.65
C LEU A 110 -3.22 -17.32 -9.56
N ASN A 111 -3.63 -17.85 -8.40
CA ASN A 111 -2.74 -18.06 -7.24
C ASN A 111 -1.58 -19.02 -7.53
N ASP A 112 -1.77 -19.98 -8.45
CA ASP A 112 -0.77 -20.98 -8.80
C ASP A 112 0.33 -20.46 -9.75
N THR A 113 0.20 -19.20 -10.20
CA THR A 113 1.15 -18.62 -11.15
C THR A 113 1.98 -17.52 -10.47
N TYR A 114 3.31 -17.57 -10.59
CA TYR A 114 4.23 -16.54 -10.06
C TYR A 114 3.80 -15.11 -10.42
N TRP A 115 3.38 -14.90 -11.65
CA TRP A 115 2.89 -13.60 -12.14
C TRP A 115 1.48 -13.25 -11.68
N GLY A 116 0.70 -14.22 -11.22
CA GLY A 116 -0.68 -13.97 -10.76
C GLY A 116 -0.70 -13.04 -9.55
N LEU A 117 0.11 -13.34 -8.53
CA LEU A 117 0.25 -12.48 -7.36
C LEU A 117 0.76 -11.09 -7.74
N GLN A 118 1.76 -11.02 -8.63
CA GLN A 118 2.36 -9.77 -9.10
C GLN A 118 1.33 -8.86 -9.79
N ILE A 119 0.56 -9.42 -10.72
CA ILE A 119 -0.49 -8.68 -11.45
C ILE A 119 -1.57 -8.24 -10.48
N PHE A 120 -2.02 -9.12 -9.60
CA PHE A 120 -3.06 -8.84 -8.62
C PHE A 120 -2.67 -7.68 -7.70
N LEU A 121 -1.47 -7.70 -7.11
CA LEU A 121 -0.97 -6.63 -6.26
C LEU A 121 -0.78 -5.31 -7.03
N THR A 122 -0.35 -5.38 -8.28
CA THR A 122 -0.22 -4.19 -9.13
C THR A 122 -1.60 -3.57 -9.41
N LEU A 123 -2.63 -4.39 -9.67
CA LEU A 123 -4.00 -3.90 -9.83
C LEU A 123 -4.53 -3.29 -8.54
N ILE A 124 -4.30 -3.91 -7.40
CA ILE A 124 -4.65 -3.34 -6.09
C ILE A 124 -3.97 -1.97 -5.92
N LEU A 125 -2.68 -1.86 -6.23
CA LEU A 125 -1.94 -0.59 -6.14
C LEU A 125 -2.59 0.50 -6.98
N LEU A 126 -3.04 0.19 -8.19
CA LEU A 126 -3.71 1.14 -9.07
C LEU A 126 -5.12 1.52 -8.55
N PHE A 127 -5.91 0.54 -8.16
CA PHE A 127 -7.32 0.77 -7.78
C PHE A 127 -7.51 1.30 -6.36
N LYS A 128 -6.57 1.06 -5.44
CA LYS A 128 -6.66 1.60 -4.06
C LYS A 128 -6.74 3.12 -4.04
N VAL A 129 -6.06 3.79 -4.95
CA VAL A 129 -6.12 5.26 -5.07
C VAL A 129 -7.54 5.72 -5.37
N PHE A 130 -8.24 5.05 -6.29
CA PHE A 130 -9.63 5.36 -6.62
C PHE A 130 -10.57 5.08 -5.44
N ALA A 131 -10.38 3.96 -4.74
CA ALA A 131 -11.17 3.61 -3.56
C ALA A 131 -11.01 4.67 -2.46
N SER A 132 -9.78 5.08 -2.14
CA SER A 132 -9.49 6.11 -1.15
C SER A 132 -10.05 7.48 -1.55
N SER A 133 -9.89 7.85 -2.82
CA SER A 133 -10.43 9.12 -3.34
C SER A 133 -11.95 9.13 -3.32
N ALA A 134 -12.61 8.02 -3.68
CA ALA A 134 -14.06 7.91 -3.65
C ALA A 134 -14.62 8.02 -2.22
N THR A 135 -13.93 7.44 -1.23
CA THR A 135 -14.30 7.56 0.18
C THR A 135 -14.22 9.01 0.64
N ASN A 136 -13.10 9.70 0.41
CA ASN A 136 -12.91 11.10 0.81
C ASN A 136 -13.87 12.04 0.08
N ALA A 137 -13.98 11.92 -1.23
CA ALA A 137 -14.83 12.78 -2.06
C ALA A 137 -16.32 12.51 -1.87
N GLY A 138 -16.70 11.27 -1.51
CA GLY A 138 -18.07 10.88 -1.19
C GLY A 138 -18.58 11.37 0.17
N GLY A 139 -17.73 12.02 0.98
CA GLY A 139 -18.05 12.54 2.30
C GLY A 139 -17.69 11.61 3.46
N GLY A 140 -16.93 10.56 3.20
CA GLY A 140 -16.35 9.70 4.23
C GLY A 140 -15.18 10.37 4.95
N CYS A 141 -14.98 10.03 6.22
CA CYS A 141 -13.83 10.47 7.02
C CYS A 141 -12.64 9.53 6.74
N GLY A 142 -11.99 9.70 5.59
CA GLY A 142 -10.78 8.95 5.21
C GLY A 142 -9.54 9.86 5.26
N GLY A 143 -8.45 9.36 5.84
CA GLY A 143 -7.14 10.01 5.78
C GLY A 143 -6.33 9.52 4.56
N ILE A 144 -5.27 10.25 4.23
CA ILE A 144 -4.29 9.83 3.22
C ILE A 144 -3.19 8.94 3.80
N PHE A 145 -3.11 8.89 5.13
CA PHE A 145 -2.06 8.18 5.86
C PHE A 145 -2.08 6.66 5.63
N ALA A 146 -3.17 6.00 6.05
CA ALA A 146 -3.30 4.55 5.91
C ALA A 146 -3.23 4.07 4.45
N PRO A 147 -3.88 4.73 3.46
CA PRO A 147 -3.70 4.38 2.06
C PRO A 147 -2.27 4.55 1.54
N SER A 148 -1.54 5.57 1.96
CA SER A 148 -0.15 5.77 1.53
C SER A 148 0.78 4.68 2.07
N LEU A 149 0.57 4.27 3.31
CA LEU A 149 1.29 3.19 3.97
C LEU A 149 1.04 1.84 3.28
N TYR A 150 -0.23 1.54 3.03
CA TYR A 150 -0.66 0.35 2.30
C TYR A 150 -0.05 0.27 0.89
N LEU A 151 -0.15 1.35 0.13
CA LEU A 151 0.43 1.44 -1.21
C LEU A 151 1.95 1.29 -1.18
N GLY A 152 2.59 1.85 -0.16
CA GLY A 152 4.03 1.72 0.05
C GLY A 152 4.47 0.28 0.26
N CYS A 153 3.75 -0.45 1.11
CA CYS A 153 4.00 -1.86 1.35
C CYS A 153 3.91 -2.67 0.05
N ILE A 154 2.80 -2.51 -0.68
CA ILE A 154 2.58 -3.23 -1.95
C ILE A 154 3.62 -2.82 -3.00
N ALA A 155 3.91 -1.54 -3.16
CA ALA A 155 4.87 -1.07 -4.15
C ALA A 155 6.28 -1.61 -3.89
N GLY A 156 6.73 -1.60 -2.63
CA GLY A 156 8.01 -2.16 -2.25
C GLY A 156 8.09 -3.66 -2.48
N PHE A 157 7.02 -4.39 -2.11
CA PHE A 157 6.90 -5.82 -2.34
C PHE A 157 6.93 -6.16 -3.84
N VAL A 158 6.08 -5.52 -4.63
CA VAL A 158 5.97 -5.71 -6.10
C VAL A 158 7.31 -5.43 -6.78
N PHE A 159 8.02 -4.39 -6.36
CA PHE A 159 9.33 -4.05 -6.89
C PHE A 159 10.37 -5.15 -6.61
N ALA A 160 10.46 -5.62 -5.36
CA ALA A 160 11.40 -6.67 -4.98
C ALA A 160 11.07 -8.01 -5.67
N HIS A 161 9.79 -8.39 -5.66
CA HIS A 161 9.31 -9.61 -6.29
C HIS A 161 9.55 -9.63 -7.79
N ALA A 162 9.30 -8.51 -8.49
CA ALA A 162 9.61 -8.37 -9.92
C ALA A 162 11.13 -8.43 -10.17
N SER A 163 11.94 -7.80 -9.33
CA SER A 163 13.39 -7.84 -9.45
C SER A 163 13.95 -9.25 -9.27
N ASN A 164 13.41 -10.01 -8.31
CA ASN A 164 13.85 -11.39 -8.04
C ASN A 164 13.56 -12.36 -9.18
N TYR A 165 12.69 -12.01 -10.11
CA TYR A 165 12.45 -12.82 -11.31
C TYR A 165 13.63 -12.83 -12.29
N PHE A 166 14.42 -11.75 -12.32
CA PHE A 166 15.55 -11.65 -13.23
C PHE A 166 16.79 -12.35 -12.66
N PRO A 167 17.36 -13.35 -13.37
CA PRO A 167 18.50 -14.14 -12.85
C PRO A 167 19.79 -13.34 -12.67
N PHE A 168 19.86 -12.12 -13.21
CA PHE A 168 21.02 -11.23 -13.09
C PHE A 168 20.95 -10.29 -11.88
N THR A 169 19.85 -10.30 -11.14
CA THR A 169 19.67 -9.44 -9.96
C THR A 169 20.02 -10.21 -8.69
N MET A 170 20.62 -9.50 -7.72
CA MET A 170 20.81 -10.04 -6.39
C MET A 170 19.45 -10.28 -5.73
N TYR A 171 19.30 -11.33 -4.94
CA TYR A 171 18.07 -11.60 -4.20
C TYR A 171 17.74 -10.41 -3.27
N LEU A 172 16.56 -9.85 -3.44
CA LEU A 172 16.03 -8.75 -2.66
C LEU A 172 14.99 -9.28 -1.67
N SER A 173 15.19 -9.00 -0.38
CA SER A 173 14.20 -9.35 0.64
C SER A 173 12.92 -8.53 0.44
N GLU A 174 11.83 -9.20 0.04
CA GLU A 174 10.54 -8.58 -0.25
C GLU A 174 10.00 -7.83 0.97
N LYS A 175 10.25 -8.37 2.18
CA LYS A 175 9.87 -7.75 3.46
C LYS A 175 10.57 -6.41 3.69
N ASN A 176 11.89 -6.39 3.53
CA ASN A 176 12.69 -5.17 3.73
C ASN A 176 12.31 -4.10 2.71
N PHE A 177 12.10 -4.49 1.45
CA PHE A 177 11.69 -3.58 0.40
C PHE A 177 10.25 -3.09 0.57
N ALA A 178 9.35 -3.91 1.14
CA ALA A 178 8.02 -3.46 1.52
C ALA A 178 8.08 -2.33 2.56
N LEU A 179 8.91 -2.47 3.61
CA LEU A 179 9.11 -1.42 4.62
C LEU A 179 9.72 -0.14 4.03
N LEU A 180 10.74 -0.28 3.19
CA LEU A 180 11.34 0.85 2.48
C LEU A 180 10.33 1.54 1.56
N GLY A 181 9.47 0.77 0.89
CA GLY A 181 8.38 1.28 0.07
C GLY A 181 7.35 2.07 0.88
N MET A 182 6.98 1.57 2.09
CA MET A 182 6.10 2.28 3.02
C MET A 182 6.67 3.65 3.37
N ALA A 183 7.93 3.71 3.80
CA ALA A 183 8.61 4.96 4.11
C ALA A 183 8.72 5.88 2.87
N GLY A 184 9.02 5.33 1.71
CA GLY A 184 9.19 6.07 0.46
C GLY A 184 7.91 6.72 -0.04
N ILE A 185 6.80 5.96 -0.16
CA ILE A 185 5.52 6.52 -0.63
C ILE A 185 4.94 7.50 0.40
N MET A 186 5.00 7.16 1.68
CA MET A 186 4.54 8.06 2.72
C MET A 186 5.29 9.38 2.70
N SER A 187 6.61 9.33 2.55
CA SER A 187 7.45 10.53 2.44
C SER A 187 7.06 11.38 1.22
N GLY A 188 6.78 10.75 0.09
CA GLY A 188 6.40 11.43 -1.15
C GLY A 188 4.98 12.01 -1.13
N VAL A 189 4.01 11.31 -0.53
CA VAL A 189 2.61 11.76 -0.45
C VAL A 189 2.44 12.85 0.59
N MET A 190 3.09 12.70 1.77
CA MET A 190 2.93 13.63 2.89
C MET A 190 3.98 14.74 2.91
N HIS A 191 4.98 14.70 2.02
CA HIS A 191 6.12 15.62 2.01
C HIS A 191 6.89 15.67 3.32
N ALA A 192 6.91 14.57 4.07
CA ALA A 192 7.51 14.46 5.40
C ALA A 192 8.45 13.22 5.49
N PRO A 193 9.64 13.26 4.89
CA PRO A 193 10.52 12.09 4.82
C PRO A 193 10.97 11.58 6.19
N LEU A 194 11.31 12.45 7.12
CA LEU A 194 11.71 12.04 8.46
C LEU A 194 10.57 11.35 9.20
N THR A 195 9.36 11.89 9.12
CA THR A 195 8.18 11.28 9.71
C THR A 195 7.92 9.89 9.13
N GLY A 196 8.08 9.72 7.82
CA GLY A 196 7.92 8.43 7.16
C GLY A 196 8.92 7.38 7.70
N VAL A 197 10.19 7.74 7.80
CA VAL A 197 11.24 6.82 8.29
C VAL A 197 11.04 6.46 9.76
N PHE A 198 10.88 7.46 10.63
CA PHE A 198 10.72 7.21 12.07
C PHE A 198 9.44 6.46 12.41
N LEU A 199 8.35 6.76 11.71
CA LEU A 199 7.10 6.05 11.91
C LEU A 199 7.22 4.57 11.55
N ILE A 200 7.84 4.24 10.41
CA ILE A 200 8.03 2.84 10.04
C ILE A 200 8.93 2.12 11.03
N ALA A 201 10.00 2.76 11.50
CA ALA A 201 10.83 2.21 12.56
C ALA A 201 10.01 1.93 13.83
N GLU A 202 9.16 2.86 14.27
CA GLU A 202 8.30 2.69 15.44
C GLU A 202 7.26 1.58 15.25
N LEU A 203 6.61 1.52 14.09
CA LEU A 203 5.59 0.51 13.77
C LEU A 203 6.15 -0.92 13.70
N THR A 204 7.45 -1.05 13.41
CA THR A 204 8.13 -2.34 13.28
C THR A 204 8.96 -2.75 14.49
N GLY A 205 9.05 -1.88 15.49
CA GLY A 205 9.78 -2.16 16.73
C GLY A 205 11.26 -1.80 16.69
N GLY A 206 11.68 -0.92 15.79
CA GLY A 206 13.04 -0.37 15.70
C GLY A 206 13.88 -0.94 14.59
#